data_ab55a8fd5a68fcf2ee33063d68e0580d
#
_entry.id   ab55a8fd5a68fcf2ee33063d68e0580d
#
_cell.length_a   1.000
_cell.length_b   1.000
_cell.length_c   1.000
_cell.angle_alpha   90.00
_cell.angle_beta   90.00
_cell.angle_gamma   90.00
#
_symmetry.space_group_name_H-M   'P 1'
#
loop_
_entity.id
_entity.type
_entity.pdbx_description
1 polymer ?
#
loop_
_entity_poly.entity_id
_entity_poly.type
_entity_poly.pdbx_seq_one_letter_code
_entity_poly.pdbx_strand_id
1 'polypeptide(L)'
;MAQSESPTLRHFVAYVEDQPGVLNRVTSLFRRRCYNIVSLNVGRTHEAGISRMTFAVEADEDTARRIEANLYKLVNVLSVEDITGKPNLTRGLALIKVTVGQEKRSEVLQLVEVFRGQVIDLDLDTMIIELTGQQSKIDTLVTVLAPFGIAEMVQTGTVAMTRGVKGNAAMGAAQQPPSLRTIVAA
;
A
#
# COMPACT_ATOMS: atom_id res chain seq x y z
N MET A 1 20.13 -25.28 14.40
CA MET A 1 18.86 -25.36 13.65
C MET A 1 18.19 -24.03 13.80
N ALA A 2 18.26 -23.17 12.77
CA ALA A 2 17.57 -21.90 12.81
C ALA A 2 16.06 -22.19 12.74
N GLN A 3 15.31 -21.71 13.74
CA GLN A 3 13.86 -21.73 13.71
C GLN A 3 13.45 -20.83 12.53
N SER A 4 12.88 -21.41 11.49
CA SER A 4 12.24 -20.63 10.43
C SER A 4 11.02 -19.97 11.07
N GLU A 5 11.11 -18.67 11.30
CA GLU A 5 9.95 -17.90 11.71
C GLU A 5 8.87 -18.04 10.64
N SER A 6 7.63 -18.20 11.09
CA SER A 6 6.48 -18.28 10.18
C SER A 6 6.43 -17.02 9.32
N PRO A 7 6.11 -17.12 8.02
CA PRO A 7 5.99 -15.96 7.15
C PRO A 7 4.96 -14.99 7.71
N THR A 8 5.33 -13.72 7.80
CA THR A 8 4.48 -12.63 8.25
C THR A 8 4.29 -11.63 7.11
N LEU A 9 3.19 -10.88 7.16
CA LEU A 9 2.95 -9.82 6.17
C LEU A 9 3.93 -8.67 6.41
N ARG A 10 4.84 -8.45 5.48
CA ARG A 10 5.85 -7.40 5.53
C ARG A 10 5.55 -6.27 4.57
N HIS A 11 5.81 -5.06 5.01
CA HIS A 11 5.57 -3.84 4.24
C HIS A 11 6.90 -3.21 3.83
N PHE A 12 7.08 -3.08 2.53
CA PHE A 12 8.25 -2.44 1.93
C PHE A 12 7.86 -1.12 1.28
N VAL A 13 8.76 -0.17 1.38
CA VAL A 13 8.70 1.09 0.66
C VAL A 13 9.92 1.18 -0.24
N ALA A 14 9.70 1.45 -1.51
CA ALA A 14 10.78 1.69 -2.47
C ALA A 14 10.58 3.03 -3.16
N TYR A 15 11.64 3.81 -3.27
CA TYR A 15 11.69 4.98 -4.12
C TYR A 15 12.39 4.62 -5.42
N VAL A 16 11.78 4.97 -6.52
CA VAL A 16 12.24 4.60 -7.87
C VAL A 16 12.15 5.79 -8.80
N GLU A 17 12.94 5.78 -9.88
CA GLU A 17 12.77 6.74 -10.97
C GLU A 17 11.37 6.62 -11.60
N ASP A 18 10.71 7.75 -11.86
CA ASP A 18 9.41 7.80 -12.55
C ASP A 18 9.60 7.67 -14.06
N GLN A 19 9.92 6.44 -14.52
CA GLN A 19 10.20 6.12 -15.90
C GLN A 19 9.38 4.93 -16.40
N PRO A 20 9.02 4.89 -17.69
CA PRO A 20 8.36 3.76 -18.29
C PRO A 20 9.14 2.44 -18.08
N GLY A 21 8.41 1.40 -17.71
CA GLY A 21 8.98 0.06 -17.53
C GLY A 21 9.60 -0.24 -16.16
N VAL A 22 9.74 0.74 -15.26
CA VAL A 22 10.31 0.51 -13.92
C VAL A 22 9.43 -0.46 -13.12
N LEU A 23 8.12 -0.26 -13.09
CA LEU A 23 7.19 -1.19 -12.45
C LEU A 23 7.31 -2.61 -13.02
N ASN A 24 7.44 -2.74 -14.34
CA ASN A 24 7.61 -4.05 -14.98
C ASN A 24 8.93 -4.74 -14.56
N ARG A 25 10.00 -3.99 -14.38
CA ARG A 25 11.28 -4.54 -13.89
C ARG A 25 11.15 -5.06 -12.46
N VAL A 26 10.49 -4.30 -11.58
CA VAL A 26 10.22 -4.69 -10.20
C VAL A 26 9.36 -5.96 -10.16
N THR A 27 8.20 -5.96 -10.82
CA THR A 27 7.30 -7.13 -10.83
C THR A 27 7.93 -8.36 -11.48
N SER A 28 8.74 -8.18 -12.52
CA SER A 28 9.50 -9.28 -13.15
C SER A 28 10.55 -9.88 -12.21
N LEU A 29 11.16 -9.06 -11.33
CA LEU A 29 12.06 -9.56 -10.30
C LEU A 29 11.30 -10.42 -9.29
N PHE A 30 10.15 -9.95 -8.80
CA PHE A 30 9.30 -10.71 -7.86
C PHE A 30 8.88 -12.04 -8.47
N ARG A 31 8.39 -12.03 -9.72
CA ARG A 31 8.01 -13.24 -10.46
C ARG A 31 9.16 -14.24 -10.57
N ARG A 32 10.36 -13.79 -10.98
CA ARG A 32 11.54 -14.68 -11.14
C ARG A 32 12.01 -15.29 -9.82
N ARG A 33 11.72 -14.63 -8.70
CA ARG A 33 12.10 -15.07 -7.36
C ARG A 33 10.95 -15.78 -6.62
N CYS A 34 9.80 -15.94 -7.30
CA CYS A 34 8.61 -16.56 -6.71
C CYS A 34 8.12 -15.85 -5.43
N TYR A 35 8.32 -14.52 -5.33
CA TYR A 35 7.76 -13.73 -4.25
C TYR A 35 6.32 -13.34 -4.60
N ASN A 36 5.38 -13.63 -3.71
CA ASN A 36 3.99 -13.25 -3.89
C ASN A 36 3.73 -11.83 -3.35
N ILE A 37 3.28 -10.93 -4.23
CA ILE A 37 2.87 -9.58 -3.84
C ILE A 37 1.41 -9.62 -3.41
N VAL A 38 1.14 -9.41 -2.14
CA VAL A 38 -0.22 -9.35 -1.57
C VAL A 38 -0.89 -8.02 -1.90
N SER A 39 -0.13 -6.93 -1.85
CA SER A 39 -0.61 -5.58 -2.11
C SER A 39 0.48 -4.75 -2.76
N LEU A 40 0.11 -3.94 -3.73
CA LEU A 40 1.01 -3.00 -4.42
C LEU A 40 0.29 -1.67 -4.63
N ASN A 41 0.96 -0.59 -4.24
CA ASN A 41 0.57 0.77 -4.56
C ASN A 41 1.77 1.51 -5.14
N VAL A 42 1.55 2.26 -6.20
CA VAL A 42 2.57 3.09 -6.86
C VAL A 42 2.01 4.50 -7.04
N GLY A 43 2.75 5.49 -6.61
CA GLY A 43 2.36 6.89 -6.73
C GLY A 43 3.56 7.80 -6.88
N ARG A 44 3.34 8.98 -7.45
CA ARG A 44 4.35 10.03 -7.52
C ARG A 44 4.64 10.58 -6.14
N THR A 45 5.87 11.02 -5.94
CA THR A 45 6.25 11.75 -4.74
C THR A 45 6.11 13.26 -4.96
N HIS A 46 6.40 14.06 -3.95
CA HIS A 46 6.52 15.52 -4.08
C HIS A 46 7.77 15.93 -4.88
N GLU A 47 8.72 15.02 -5.09
CA GLU A 47 9.92 15.25 -5.90
C GLU A 47 9.63 14.82 -7.35
N ALA A 48 9.91 15.71 -8.29
CA ALA A 48 9.72 15.42 -9.72
C ALA A 48 10.65 14.29 -10.17
N GLY A 49 10.12 13.38 -10.98
CA GLY A 49 10.89 12.25 -11.53
C GLY A 49 11.08 11.09 -10.56
N ILE A 50 10.46 11.12 -9.38
CA ILE A 50 10.52 10.05 -8.37
C ILE A 50 9.13 9.52 -8.07
N SER A 51 8.97 8.21 -8.19
CA SER A 51 7.80 7.46 -7.77
C SER A 51 8.10 6.66 -6.50
N ARG A 52 7.07 6.51 -5.66
CA ARG A 52 7.11 5.71 -4.44
C ARG A 52 6.23 4.49 -4.60
N MET A 53 6.82 3.32 -4.38
CA MET A 53 6.12 2.05 -4.34
C MET A 53 5.96 1.61 -2.89
N THR A 54 4.75 1.19 -2.52
CA THR A 54 4.50 0.46 -1.28
C THR A 54 3.99 -0.91 -1.65
N PHE A 55 4.61 -1.96 -1.14
CA PHE A 55 4.17 -3.32 -1.39
C PHE A 55 4.22 -4.16 -0.13
N ALA A 56 3.27 -5.07 -0.03
CA ALA A 56 3.16 -6.04 1.03
C ALA A 56 3.46 -7.43 0.48
N VAL A 57 4.26 -8.20 1.21
CA VAL A 57 4.71 -9.55 0.84
C VAL A 57 4.68 -10.42 2.07
N GLU A 58 4.19 -11.66 1.95
CA GLU A 58 4.36 -12.66 2.99
C GLU A 58 5.78 -13.22 2.94
N ALA A 59 6.57 -12.95 3.97
CA ALA A 59 7.97 -13.33 4.03
C ALA A 59 8.45 -13.51 5.48
N ASP A 60 9.40 -14.41 5.67
CA ASP A 60 10.25 -14.44 6.84
C ASP A 60 11.33 -13.36 6.76
N GLU A 61 12.11 -13.19 7.82
CA GLU A 61 13.13 -12.15 7.87
C GLU A 61 14.26 -12.35 6.86
N ASP A 62 14.66 -13.59 6.60
CA ASP A 62 15.70 -13.91 5.61
C ASP A 62 15.23 -13.61 4.20
N THR A 63 14.00 -13.94 3.88
CA THR A 63 13.36 -13.62 2.59
C THR A 63 13.21 -12.11 2.44
N ALA A 64 12.83 -11.38 3.49
CA ALA A 64 12.72 -9.93 3.48
C ALA A 64 14.07 -9.26 3.13
N ARG A 65 15.15 -9.69 3.79
CA ARG A 65 16.52 -9.22 3.46
C ARG A 65 16.90 -9.50 2.02
N ARG A 66 16.53 -10.68 1.48
CA ARG A 66 16.77 -11.03 0.08
C ARG A 66 15.95 -10.17 -0.90
N ILE A 67 14.69 -9.85 -0.55
CA ILE A 67 13.85 -8.94 -1.35
C ILE A 67 14.51 -7.58 -1.46
N GLU A 68 14.90 -6.98 -0.35
CA GLU A 68 15.58 -5.69 -0.30
C GLU A 68 16.88 -5.70 -1.13
N ALA A 69 17.76 -6.67 -0.89
CA ALA A 69 19.01 -6.82 -1.62
C ALA A 69 18.82 -7.04 -3.14
N ASN A 70 17.77 -7.73 -3.55
CA ASN A 70 17.47 -7.95 -4.96
C ASN A 70 16.88 -6.69 -5.63
N LEU A 71 16.09 -5.91 -4.92
CA LEU A 71 15.55 -4.65 -5.42
C LEU A 71 16.65 -3.63 -5.67
N TYR A 72 17.65 -3.54 -4.80
CA TYR A 72 18.82 -2.66 -5.00
C TYR A 72 19.67 -3.01 -6.24
N LYS A 73 19.50 -4.20 -6.84
CA LYS A 73 20.16 -4.55 -8.12
C LYS A 73 19.51 -3.91 -9.34
N LEU A 74 18.31 -3.33 -9.18
CA LEU A 74 17.63 -2.63 -10.26
C LEU A 74 18.15 -1.19 -10.32
N VAL A 75 18.66 -0.78 -11.48
CA VAL A 75 19.29 0.54 -11.69
C VAL A 75 18.35 1.70 -11.32
N ASN A 76 17.04 1.52 -11.57
CA ASN A 76 16.05 2.55 -11.33
C ASN A 76 15.52 2.59 -9.87
N VAL A 77 16.03 1.73 -8.99
CA VAL A 77 15.65 1.72 -7.57
C VAL A 77 16.62 2.61 -6.80
N LEU A 78 16.11 3.68 -6.21
CA LEU A 78 16.89 4.68 -5.48
C LEU A 78 17.08 4.27 -4.02
N SER A 79 16.02 3.77 -3.39
CA SER A 79 16.08 3.23 -2.04
C SER A 79 14.97 2.21 -1.80
N VAL A 80 15.22 1.29 -0.86
CA VAL A 80 14.24 0.30 -0.39
C VAL A 80 14.33 0.23 1.12
N GLU A 81 13.21 0.08 1.78
CA GLU A 81 13.14 -0.02 3.24
C GLU A 81 12.03 -1.02 3.63
N ASP A 82 12.36 -2.01 4.45
CA ASP A 82 11.37 -2.78 5.20
C ASP A 82 10.94 -1.97 6.41
N ILE A 83 9.67 -1.58 6.45
CA ILE A 83 9.10 -0.75 7.51
C ILE A 83 8.27 -1.56 8.52
N THR A 84 8.23 -2.87 8.40
CA THR A 84 7.37 -3.76 9.20
C THR A 84 7.65 -3.64 10.69
N GLY A 85 8.93 -3.67 11.09
CA GLY A 85 9.36 -3.56 12.48
C GLY A 85 9.46 -2.13 13.01
N LYS A 86 9.09 -1.10 12.22
CA LYS A 86 9.18 0.31 12.60
C LYS A 86 7.80 0.86 12.94
N PRO A 87 7.70 1.87 13.83
CA PRO A 87 6.46 2.59 14.03
C PRO A 87 5.99 3.18 12.70
N ASN A 88 4.88 2.69 12.18
CA ASN A 88 4.35 3.08 10.87
C ASN A 88 2.85 3.35 10.91
N LEU A 89 2.35 3.91 9.84
CA LEU A 89 0.93 4.08 9.52
C LEU A 89 0.67 3.36 8.20
N THR A 90 -0.32 2.49 8.19
CA THR A 90 -0.82 1.84 6.98
C THR A 90 -2.26 2.29 6.71
N ARG A 91 -2.59 2.54 5.46
CA ARG A 91 -3.94 2.92 5.02
C ARG A 91 -4.23 2.33 3.66
N GLY A 92 -5.45 1.85 3.51
CA GLY A 92 -6.09 1.53 2.24
C GLY A 92 -7.36 2.35 2.09
N LEU A 93 -7.84 2.52 0.88
CA LEU A 93 -9.15 3.06 0.53
C LEU A 93 -9.98 1.93 -0.06
N ALA A 94 -11.23 1.80 0.38
CA ALA A 94 -12.22 0.91 -0.22
C ALA A 94 -13.45 1.71 -0.66
N LEU A 95 -13.97 1.39 -1.84
CA LEU A 95 -15.29 1.80 -2.31
C LEU A 95 -16.16 0.55 -2.34
N ILE A 96 -17.27 0.57 -1.62
CA ILE A 96 -18.16 -0.59 -1.44
C ILE A 96 -19.56 -0.18 -1.87
N LYS A 97 -20.08 -0.79 -2.94
CA LYS A 97 -21.45 -0.62 -3.38
C LYS A 97 -22.30 -1.71 -2.75
N VAL A 98 -23.30 -1.29 -1.97
CA VAL A 98 -24.27 -2.19 -1.35
C VAL A 98 -25.63 -1.99 -1.99
N THR A 99 -26.38 -3.10 -2.16
CA THR A 99 -27.79 -3.06 -2.55
C THR A 99 -28.63 -3.00 -1.30
N VAL A 100 -29.32 -1.88 -1.08
CA VAL A 100 -30.08 -1.66 0.14
C VAL A 100 -31.37 -0.91 -0.15
N GLY A 101 -32.49 -1.58 0.06
CA GLY A 101 -33.82 -0.96 -0.01
C GLY A 101 -34.05 0.06 1.11
N GLN A 102 -35.09 0.89 0.99
CA GLN A 102 -35.38 2.00 1.88
C GLN A 102 -35.45 1.59 3.35
N GLU A 103 -36.01 0.40 3.63
CA GLU A 103 -36.22 -0.10 5.00
C GLU A 103 -34.88 -0.31 5.78
N LYS A 104 -33.82 -0.73 5.10
CA LYS A 104 -32.53 -1.05 5.73
C LYS A 104 -31.47 0.04 5.61
N ARG A 105 -31.80 1.16 4.96
CA ARG A 105 -30.84 2.26 4.78
C ARG A 105 -30.32 2.82 6.08
N SER A 106 -31.20 3.02 7.05
CA SER A 106 -30.82 3.57 8.36
C SER A 106 -29.82 2.67 9.09
N GLU A 107 -29.96 1.34 8.96
CA GLU A 107 -29.01 0.41 9.55
C GLU A 107 -27.61 0.52 8.90
N VAL A 108 -27.56 0.57 7.55
CA VAL A 108 -26.30 0.74 6.84
C VAL A 108 -25.63 2.08 7.16
N LEU A 109 -26.42 3.18 7.23
CA LEU A 109 -25.89 4.50 7.61
C LEU A 109 -25.26 4.49 9.01
N GLN A 110 -25.91 3.85 9.99
CA GLN A 110 -25.36 3.72 11.34
C GLN A 110 -24.05 2.92 11.34
N LEU A 111 -23.97 1.83 10.57
CA LEU A 111 -22.74 1.06 10.44
C LEU A 111 -21.61 1.90 9.83
N VAL A 112 -21.92 2.63 8.75
CA VAL A 112 -20.94 3.52 8.09
C VAL A 112 -20.42 4.57 9.08
N GLU A 113 -21.29 5.15 9.90
CA GLU A 113 -20.91 6.14 10.92
C GLU A 113 -19.99 5.53 12.00
N VAL A 114 -20.33 4.35 12.53
CA VAL A 114 -19.49 3.62 13.51
C VAL A 114 -18.09 3.38 12.97
N PHE A 115 -17.98 3.00 11.69
CA PHE A 115 -16.70 2.80 11.02
C PHE A 115 -16.05 4.10 10.54
N ARG A 116 -16.66 5.28 10.77
CA ARG A 116 -16.19 6.56 10.25
C ARG A 116 -15.95 6.50 8.75
N GLY A 117 -16.83 5.84 8.02
CA GLY A 117 -16.91 5.84 6.58
C GLY A 117 -17.74 7.03 6.09
N GLN A 118 -17.83 7.17 4.78
CA GLN A 118 -18.65 8.20 4.14
C GLN A 118 -19.51 7.56 3.05
N VAL A 119 -20.78 7.97 2.96
CA VAL A 119 -21.59 7.65 1.80
C VAL A 119 -21.30 8.71 0.74
N ILE A 120 -20.77 8.29 -0.39
CA ILE A 120 -20.37 9.17 -1.48
C ILE A 120 -21.36 9.18 -2.64
N ASP A 121 -22.24 8.18 -2.68
CA ASP A 121 -23.32 8.09 -3.66
C ASP A 121 -24.52 7.36 -3.05
N LEU A 122 -25.73 7.82 -3.38
CA LEU A 122 -26.98 7.27 -2.88
C LEU A 122 -28.03 7.29 -3.98
N ASP A 123 -28.52 6.10 -4.33
CA ASP A 123 -29.62 5.90 -5.28
C ASP A 123 -30.82 5.18 -4.60
N LEU A 124 -31.89 4.90 -5.37
CA LEU A 124 -33.10 4.27 -4.85
C LEU A 124 -32.86 2.92 -4.17
N ASP A 125 -31.99 2.10 -4.72
CA ASP A 125 -31.72 0.73 -4.26
C ASP A 125 -30.24 0.44 -4.00
N THR A 126 -29.38 1.45 -4.12
CA THR A 126 -27.94 1.28 -3.93
C THR A 126 -27.31 2.42 -3.16
N MET A 127 -26.20 2.12 -2.52
CA MET A 127 -25.39 3.07 -1.78
C MET A 127 -23.92 2.75 -2.00
N ILE A 128 -23.09 3.77 -2.30
CA ILE A 128 -21.63 3.61 -2.37
C ILE A 128 -21.00 4.22 -1.14
N ILE A 129 -20.25 3.39 -0.42
CA ILE A 129 -19.59 3.71 0.83
C ILE A 129 -18.09 3.81 0.56
N GLU A 130 -17.48 4.93 0.93
CA GLU A 130 -16.05 5.12 1.00
C GLU A 130 -15.55 4.84 2.41
N LEU A 131 -14.50 4.03 2.53
CA LEU A 131 -13.81 3.80 3.80
C LEU A 131 -12.31 3.87 3.62
N THR A 132 -11.67 4.67 4.48
CA THR A 132 -10.20 4.70 4.62
C THR A 132 -9.80 4.11 5.97
N GLY A 133 -8.84 3.21 5.97
CA GLY A 133 -8.40 2.56 7.20
C GLY A 133 -7.28 1.55 7.03
N GLN A 134 -6.96 0.87 8.13
CA GLN A 134 -6.14 -0.34 8.09
C GLN A 134 -6.94 -1.48 7.44
N GLN A 135 -6.25 -2.47 6.89
CA GLN A 135 -6.88 -3.61 6.22
C GLN A 135 -7.94 -4.28 7.10
N SER A 136 -7.62 -4.55 8.35
CA SER A 136 -8.56 -5.18 9.30
C SER A 136 -9.87 -4.39 9.49
N LYS A 137 -9.80 -3.07 9.46
CA LYS A 137 -10.99 -2.21 9.54
C LYS A 137 -11.86 -2.35 8.29
N ILE A 138 -11.23 -2.41 7.12
CA ILE A 138 -11.93 -2.59 5.84
C ILE A 138 -12.58 -3.97 5.81
N ASP A 139 -11.85 -5.03 6.16
CA ASP A 139 -12.34 -6.40 6.19
C ASP A 139 -13.53 -6.55 7.15
N THR A 140 -13.46 -5.90 8.31
CA THR A 140 -14.56 -5.92 9.29
C THR A 140 -15.80 -5.24 8.71
N LEU A 141 -15.67 -4.08 8.08
CA LEU A 141 -16.82 -3.41 7.44
C LEU A 141 -17.41 -4.27 6.33
N VAL A 142 -16.59 -4.88 5.48
CA VAL A 142 -17.05 -5.79 4.42
C VAL A 142 -17.83 -6.96 5.01
N THR A 143 -17.36 -7.56 6.09
CA THR A 143 -18.05 -8.66 6.78
C THR A 143 -19.42 -8.22 7.31
N VAL A 144 -19.50 -7.04 7.91
CA VAL A 144 -20.74 -6.50 8.48
C VAL A 144 -21.73 -6.07 7.38
N LEU A 145 -21.24 -5.61 6.24
CA LEU A 145 -22.08 -5.21 5.11
C LEU A 145 -22.54 -6.40 4.24
N ALA A 146 -21.87 -7.55 4.31
CA ALA A 146 -22.21 -8.72 3.50
C ALA A 146 -23.68 -9.14 3.55
N PRO A 147 -24.40 -9.11 4.73
CA PRO A 147 -25.83 -9.45 4.80
C PRO A 147 -26.75 -8.49 4.04
N PHE A 148 -26.31 -7.27 3.74
CA PHE A 148 -27.09 -6.29 2.98
C PHE A 148 -26.95 -6.49 1.46
N GLY A 149 -25.97 -7.30 1.01
CA GLY A 149 -25.69 -7.56 -0.40
C GLY A 149 -24.67 -6.56 -0.97
N ILE A 150 -23.41 -7.00 -1.03
CA ILE A 150 -22.35 -6.23 -1.70
C ILE A 150 -22.45 -6.51 -3.20
N ALA A 151 -22.79 -5.48 -3.97
CA ALA A 151 -22.90 -5.58 -5.44
C ALA A 151 -21.54 -5.45 -6.12
N GLU A 152 -20.66 -4.59 -5.58
CA GLU A 152 -19.35 -4.33 -6.13
C GLU A 152 -18.41 -3.79 -5.04
N MET A 153 -17.14 -4.11 -5.15
CA MET A 153 -16.12 -3.56 -4.26
C MET A 153 -14.83 -3.29 -5.04
N VAL A 154 -14.23 -2.13 -4.80
CA VAL A 154 -12.91 -1.76 -5.30
C VAL A 154 -12.07 -1.31 -4.11
N GLN A 155 -10.82 -1.78 -4.06
CA GLN A 155 -9.89 -1.43 -3.01
C GLN A 155 -8.52 -1.08 -3.59
N THR A 156 -7.86 -0.06 -3.03
CA THR A 156 -6.47 0.26 -3.37
C THR A 156 -5.52 -0.72 -2.71
N GLY A 157 -4.30 -0.81 -3.21
CA GLY A 157 -3.19 -1.32 -2.43
C GLY A 157 -2.95 -0.47 -1.17
N THR A 158 -2.34 -1.07 -0.16
CA THR A 158 -1.98 -0.37 1.08
C THR A 158 -0.89 0.66 0.82
N VAL A 159 -1.09 1.90 1.25
CA VAL A 159 -0.03 2.88 1.42
C VAL A 159 0.48 2.81 2.85
N ALA A 160 1.80 2.91 3.04
CA ALA A 160 2.41 2.85 4.35
C ALA A 160 3.47 3.95 4.51
N MET A 161 3.59 4.51 5.70
CA MET A 161 4.56 5.56 6.01
C MET A 161 5.07 5.38 7.43
N THR A 162 6.38 5.51 7.63
CA THR A 162 6.98 5.51 8.97
C THR A 162 6.58 6.76 9.76
N ARG A 163 6.43 6.61 11.08
CA ARG A 163 6.14 7.74 11.98
C ARG A 163 7.43 8.46 12.37
N GLY A 164 7.33 9.79 12.58
CA GLY A 164 8.43 10.64 13.08
C GLY A 164 9.38 11.13 11.99
N VAL A 165 10.33 11.95 12.40
CA VAL A 165 11.22 12.70 11.49
C VAL A 165 12.28 11.82 10.80
N LYS A 166 12.53 10.61 11.30
CA LYS A 166 13.58 9.72 10.77
C LYS A 166 13.16 8.94 9.51
N GLY A 167 11.93 9.11 9.01
CA GLY A 167 11.41 8.32 7.90
C GLY A 167 12.09 8.53 6.54
N ASN A 168 12.75 9.67 6.31
CA ASN A 168 13.35 10.01 5.01
C ASN A 168 14.83 10.42 5.06
N ALA A 169 15.51 10.21 6.17
CA ALA A 169 16.94 10.56 6.26
C ALA A 169 17.85 9.73 5.32
N ALA A 170 17.32 8.67 4.70
CA ALA A 170 18.07 7.85 3.75
C ALA A 170 18.18 8.46 2.34
N MET A 171 17.39 9.49 1.99
CA MET A 171 17.57 10.26 0.74
C MET A 171 18.64 11.36 0.88
N GLY A 172 19.03 11.70 2.10
CA GLY A 172 20.11 12.65 2.38
C GLY A 172 21.47 12.00 2.26
N ALA A 173 22.20 12.30 1.20
CA ALA A 173 23.65 12.25 1.05
C ALA A 173 24.35 10.98 0.52
N ALA A 174 23.75 9.78 0.49
CA ALA A 174 24.56 8.60 0.14
C ALA A 174 24.35 8.02 -1.27
N GLN A 175 23.25 8.32 -1.96
CA GLN A 175 22.96 7.67 -3.27
C GLN A 175 22.18 8.57 -4.25
N GLN A 176 22.50 9.87 -4.33
CA GLN A 176 22.08 10.65 -5.49
C GLN A 176 22.85 10.14 -6.72
N PRO A 177 22.16 9.74 -7.79
CA PRO A 177 22.86 9.46 -9.05
C PRO A 177 23.62 10.72 -9.50
N PRO A 178 24.77 10.57 -10.17
CA PRO A 178 25.64 11.69 -10.55
C PRO A 178 24.94 12.83 -11.30
N SER A 179 23.84 12.54 -12.00
CA SER A 179 23.04 13.48 -12.77
C SER A 179 22.20 14.45 -11.93
N LEU A 180 21.89 14.14 -10.66
CA LEU A 180 21.11 15.03 -9.79
C LEU A 180 21.99 15.94 -8.90
N ARG A 181 23.29 15.63 -8.79
CA ARG A 181 24.23 16.48 -8.01
C ARG A 181 24.48 17.83 -8.67
N THR A 182 24.24 17.97 -9.96
CA THR A 182 24.52 19.20 -10.72
C THR A 182 23.37 20.21 -10.67
N ILE A 183 22.16 19.81 -10.30
CA ILE A 183 20.96 20.68 -10.33
C ILE A 183 20.79 21.48 -9.03
N VAL A 184 21.37 21.04 -7.92
CA VAL A 184 21.20 21.68 -6.59
C VAL A 184 22.34 22.67 -6.29
N ALA A 185 23.33 22.80 -7.14
CA ALA A 185 24.49 23.70 -6.97
C ALA A 185 24.52 24.91 -7.93
N ALA A 186 23.36 25.30 -8.49
CA ALA A 186 23.22 26.50 -9.34
C ALA A 186 22.15 27.43 -8.79
#